data_b3f5fd5df9ca65e6080324948d25c982
#
_entry.id   b3f5fd5df9ca65e6080324948d25c982
#
_cell.length_a   1.000
_cell.length_b   1.000
_cell.length_c   1.000
_cell.angle_alpha   90.00
_cell.angle_beta   90.00
_cell.angle_gamma   90.00
#
_symmetry.space_group_name_H-M   'P 1'
#
loop_
_entity.id
_entity.type
_entity.pdbx_description
1 polymer ?
#
loop_
_entity_poly.entity_id
_entity_poly.type
_entity_poly.pdbx_seq_one_letter_code
_entity_poly.pdbx_strand_id
1 'polypeptide(L)'
;MKLVFIETPLFTRLLPEYLDDQEYRALQLVLLENPQQGDLMPGTGGFRKVRWKDPKRGKGKRGGLRVIYYHLTTDHQIWFFTLYDKDEISDLTPEEKKRLKQAIQMELAARRKK
;
A
#
# COMPACT_ATOMS: atom_id res chain seq x y z
N MET A 1 8.35 15.93 8.92
CA MET A 1 6.98 15.85 8.40
C MET A 1 6.21 14.79 9.15
N LYS A 2 4.95 15.05 9.42
CA LYS A 2 4.12 14.12 10.17
C LYS A 2 3.13 13.43 9.21
N LEU A 3 3.23 12.11 9.10
CA LEU A 3 2.31 11.31 8.29
C LEU A 3 1.43 10.46 9.18
N VAL A 4 0.18 10.30 8.79
CA VAL A 4 -0.74 9.37 9.43
C VAL A 4 -0.89 8.16 8.53
N PHE A 5 -0.71 6.96 9.09
CA PHE A 5 -0.89 5.71 8.35
C PHE A 5 -2.29 5.15 8.63
N ILE A 6 -3.02 4.89 7.57
CA ILE A 6 -4.39 4.38 7.65
C ILE A 6 -4.44 3.03 6.95
N GLU A 7 -5.04 2.05 7.59
CA GLU A 7 -5.17 0.71 7.04
C GLU A 7 -6.63 0.43 6.64
N THR A 8 -6.82 -0.18 5.48
CA THR A 8 -8.13 -0.74 5.15
C THR A 8 -8.36 -1.99 6.01
N PRO A 9 -9.62 -2.40 6.22
CA PRO A 9 -9.88 -3.66 6.92
C PRO A 9 -9.19 -4.87 6.30
N LEU A 10 -9.11 -4.91 4.97
CA LEU A 10 -8.40 -5.98 4.27
C LEU A 10 -6.92 -5.99 4.64
N PHE A 11 -6.28 -4.83 4.60
CA PHE A 11 -4.87 -4.72 4.94
C PHE A 11 -4.61 -5.16 6.38
N THR A 12 -5.42 -4.67 7.32
CA THR A 12 -5.30 -5.03 8.73
C THR A 12 -5.37 -6.54 8.93
N ARG A 13 -6.30 -7.20 8.21
CA ARG A 13 -6.49 -8.64 8.32
C ARG A 13 -5.30 -9.43 7.75
N LEU A 14 -4.74 -8.98 6.63
CA LEU A 14 -3.66 -9.67 5.96
C LEU A 14 -2.29 -9.44 6.60
N LEU A 15 -2.10 -8.29 7.21
CA LEU A 15 -0.79 -7.85 7.68
C LEU A 15 -0.06 -8.89 8.55
N PRO A 16 -0.70 -9.50 9.58
CA PRO A 16 0.01 -10.44 10.44
C PRO A 16 0.50 -11.70 9.73
N GLU A 17 -0.07 -12.03 8.57
CA GLU A 17 0.37 -13.19 7.79
C GLU A 17 1.73 -12.95 7.14
N TYR A 18 2.15 -11.70 7.02
CA TYR A 18 3.37 -11.33 6.30
C TYR A 18 4.41 -10.65 7.18
N LEU A 19 4.02 -9.73 8.05
CA LEU A 19 4.94 -8.92 8.82
C LEU A 19 4.55 -8.90 10.29
N ASP A 20 5.57 -8.92 11.17
CA ASP A 20 5.34 -8.63 12.59
C ASP A 20 5.34 -7.10 12.81
N ASP A 21 5.10 -6.68 14.05
CA ASP A 21 5.01 -5.26 14.37
C ASP A 21 6.29 -4.50 14.09
N GLN A 22 7.43 -5.13 14.35
CA GLN A 22 8.73 -4.50 14.15
C GLN A 22 9.03 -4.30 12.67
N GLU A 23 8.70 -5.31 11.85
CA GLU A 23 8.89 -5.25 10.40
C GLU A 23 7.94 -4.24 9.76
N TYR A 24 6.71 -4.18 10.25
CA TYR A 24 5.75 -3.19 9.77
C TYR A 24 6.20 -1.78 10.11
N ARG A 25 6.75 -1.58 11.29
CA ARG A 25 7.31 -0.27 11.67
C ARG A 25 8.44 0.14 10.74
N ALA A 26 9.30 -0.81 10.35
CA ALA A 26 10.39 -0.53 9.41
C ALA A 26 9.86 -0.04 8.06
N LEU A 27 8.79 -0.67 7.57
CA LEU A 27 8.13 -0.25 6.33
C LEU A 27 7.57 1.17 6.47
N GLN A 28 6.90 1.45 7.58
CA GLN A 28 6.34 2.78 7.83
C GLN A 28 7.43 3.86 7.86
N LEU A 29 8.58 3.55 8.47
CA LEU A 29 9.69 4.50 8.53
C LEU A 29 10.26 4.82 7.15
N VAL A 30 10.38 3.81 6.29
CA VAL A 30 10.83 4.04 4.91
C VAL A 30 9.86 4.96 4.16
N LEU A 31 8.57 4.72 4.31
CA LEU A 31 7.55 5.56 3.65
C LEU A 31 7.45 6.95 4.29
N LEU A 32 7.76 7.07 5.58
CA LEU A 32 7.80 8.37 6.22
C LEU A 32 8.91 9.25 5.63
N GLU A 33 10.07 8.65 5.33
CA GLU A 33 11.18 9.37 4.70
C GLU A 33 10.90 9.70 3.24
N ASN A 34 10.28 8.76 2.52
CA ASN A 34 9.94 8.97 1.12
C ASN A 34 8.59 8.33 0.80
N PRO A 35 7.49 9.09 0.94
CA PRO A 35 6.16 8.58 0.64
C PRO A 35 5.97 8.11 -0.81
N GLN A 36 6.85 8.54 -1.70
CA GLN A 36 6.79 8.18 -3.12
C GLN A 36 7.76 7.05 -3.47
N GLN A 37 8.20 6.30 -2.46
CA GLN A 37 9.14 5.18 -2.65
C GLN A 37 8.62 4.13 -3.63
N GLY A 38 7.33 3.81 -3.58
CA GLY A 38 6.74 2.84 -4.49
C GLY A 38 6.49 3.41 -5.87
N ASP A 39 6.46 2.52 -6.87
CA ASP A 39 6.20 2.89 -8.26
C ASP A 39 4.72 3.16 -8.47
N LEU A 40 4.41 4.18 -9.24
CA LEU A 40 3.03 4.46 -9.63
C LEU A 40 2.47 3.30 -10.44
N MET A 41 1.24 2.91 -10.13
CA MET A 41 0.56 1.83 -10.82
C MET A 41 -0.40 2.41 -11.88
N PRO A 42 -0.14 2.17 -13.17
CA PRO A 42 -1.03 2.66 -14.22
C PRO A 42 -2.46 2.13 -14.01
N GLY A 43 -3.45 2.96 -14.30
CA GLY A 43 -4.85 2.57 -14.25
C GLY A 43 -5.48 2.54 -12.86
N THR A 44 -4.77 3.01 -11.82
CA THR A 44 -5.29 2.97 -10.45
C THR A 44 -5.67 4.34 -9.91
N GLY A 45 -5.39 5.41 -10.64
CA GLY A 45 -5.69 6.76 -10.15
C GLY A 45 -4.67 7.28 -9.14
N GLY A 46 -3.48 6.71 -9.09
CA GLY A 46 -2.39 7.24 -8.27
C GLY A 46 -1.91 6.33 -7.16
N PHE A 47 -2.36 5.09 -7.13
CA PHE A 47 -1.82 4.13 -6.19
C PHE A 47 -0.38 3.80 -6.53
N ARG A 48 0.39 3.44 -5.48
CA ARG A 48 1.78 3.03 -5.60
C ARG A 48 1.96 1.62 -5.10
N LYS A 49 2.96 0.96 -5.64
CA LYS A 49 3.33 -0.41 -5.27
C LYS A 49 4.79 -0.38 -4.81
N VAL A 50 5.03 -0.67 -3.54
CA VAL A 50 6.37 -0.74 -3.00
C VAL A 50 6.76 -2.20 -2.78
N ARG A 51 8.00 -2.53 -3.12
CA ARG A 51 8.57 -3.86 -2.89
C ARG A 51 9.11 -3.92 -1.48
N TRP A 52 8.86 -5.06 -0.82
CA TRP A 52 9.36 -5.28 0.52
C TRP A 52 9.79 -6.72 0.69
N LYS A 53 10.72 -6.97 1.60
CA LYS A 53 11.13 -8.34 1.88
C LYS A 53 10.00 -9.12 2.53
N ASP A 54 9.98 -10.43 2.30
CA ASP A 54 9.03 -11.33 2.93
C ASP A 54 9.81 -12.24 3.90
N PRO A 55 10.01 -11.79 5.16
CA PRO A 55 10.87 -12.51 6.09
C PRO A 55 10.33 -13.87 6.50
N LYS A 56 9.01 -14.02 6.56
CA LYS A 56 8.42 -15.30 6.93
C LYS A 56 8.64 -16.39 5.89
N ARG A 57 8.85 -15.98 4.63
CA ARG A 57 9.13 -16.90 3.52
C ARG A 57 10.59 -16.85 3.08
N GLY A 58 11.43 -16.10 3.81
CA GLY A 58 12.86 -16.01 3.51
C GLY A 58 13.18 -15.30 2.22
N LYS A 59 12.34 -14.38 1.75
CA LYS A 59 12.54 -13.70 0.46
C LYS A 59 12.94 -12.25 0.64
N GLY A 60 13.89 -11.80 -0.18
CA GLY A 60 14.26 -10.40 -0.24
C GLY A 60 13.23 -9.56 -1.01
N LYS A 61 13.53 -8.27 -1.21
CA LYS A 61 12.59 -7.32 -1.81
C LYS A 61 12.15 -7.70 -3.23
N ARG A 62 13.08 -8.24 -4.03
CA ARG A 62 12.78 -8.56 -5.42
C ARG A 62 11.75 -9.67 -5.57
N GLY A 63 11.85 -10.71 -4.77
CA GLY A 63 10.93 -11.84 -4.80
C GLY A 63 9.96 -11.88 -3.63
N GLY A 64 9.84 -10.78 -2.88
CA GLY A 64 9.07 -10.74 -1.65
C GLY A 64 7.70 -10.11 -1.80
N LEU A 65 7.38 -9.24 -0.84
CA LEU A 65 6.06 -8.62 -0.76
C LEU A 65 5.90 -7.47 -1.73
N ARG A 66 4.66 -7.24 -2.10
CA ARG A 66 4.20 -6.02 -2.78
C ARG A 66 3.16 -5.37 -1.87
N VAL A 67 3.40 -4.10 -1.52
CA VAL A 67 2.48 -3.34 -0.66
C VAL A 67 1.86 -2.25 -1.51
N ILE A 68 0.54 -2.25 -1.57
CA ILE A 68 -0.24 -1.31 -2.38
C ILE A 68 -0.75 -0.22 -1.46
N TYR A 69 -0.39 1.02 -1.76
CA TYR A 69 -0.78 2.15 -0.94
C TYR A 69 -1.07 3.39 -1.78
N TYR A 70 -1.73 4.36 -1.15
CA TYR A 70 -2.03 5.65 -1.77
C TYR A 70 -1.50 6.76 -0.86
N HIS A 71 -0.73 7.68 -1.44
CA HIS A 71 -0.23 8.85 -0.72
C HIS A 71 -1.18 10.02 -0.94
N LEU A 72 -1.98 10.33 0.08
CA LEU A 72 -2.89 11.48 0.05
C LEU A 72 -2.12 12.70 0.56
N THR A 73 -1.57 13.48 -0.38
CA THR A 73 -0.64 14.56 -0.05
C THR A 73 -1.30 15.70 0.71
N THR A 74 -2.55 16.02 0.37
CA THR A 74 -3.24 17.16 1.00
C THR A 74 -3.51 16.95 2.49
N ASP A 75 -3.71 15.70 2.91
CA ASP A 75 -4.02 15.38 4.29
C ASP A 75 -2.85 14.72 5.03
N HIS A 76 -1.69 14.62 4.39
CA HIS A 76 -0.50 13.97 4.96
C HIS A 76 -0.81 12.55 5.46
N GLN A 77 -1.46 11.76 4.60
CA GLN A 77 -1.86 10.40 4.92
C GLN A 77 -1.29 9.40 3.92
N ILE A 78 -0.94 8.22 4.43
CA ILE A 78 -0.68 7.06 3.59
C ILE A 78 -1.73 6.02 3.91
N TRP A 79 -2.45 5.59 2.88
CA TRP A 79 -3.49 4.59 2.99
C TRP A 79 -2.97 3.27 2.48
N PHE A 80 -2.82 2.28 3.37
CA PHE A 80 -2.46 0.92 2.98
C PHE A 80 -3.71 0.17 2.57
N PHE A 81 -3.76 -0.30 1.32
CA PHE A 81 -4.94 -0.99 0.79
C PHE A 81 -4.82 -2.50 0.84
N THR A 82 -3.69 -3.07 0.41
CA THR A 82 -3.47 -4.51 0.46
C THR A 82 -1.98 -4.81 0.36
N LEU A 83 -1.63 -6.05 0.65
CA LEU A 83 -0.28 -6.55 0.42
C LEU A 83 -0.37 -8.03 0.07
N TYR A 84 0.62 -8.51 -0.65
CA TYR A 84 0.66 -9.90 -1.08
C TYR A 84 2.09 -10.30 -1.42
N ASP A 85 2.37 -11.61 -1.39
CA ASP A 85 3.64 -12.14 -1.86
C ASP A 85 3.58 -12.27 -3.38
N LYS A 86 4.64 -11.83 -4.05
CA LYS A 86 4.70 -11.84 -5.52
C LYS A 86 4.47 -13.23 -6.12
N ASP A 87 4.88 -14.28 -5.42
CA ASP A 87 4.73 -15.63 -5.92
C ASP A 87 3.31 -16.17 -5.74
N GLU A 88 2.53 -15.58 -4.82
CA GLU A 88 1.13 -15.92 -4.65
C GLU A 88 0.26 -15.22 -5.68
N ILE A 89 0.56 -13.94 -5.95
CA ILE A 89 -0.18 -13.11 -6.90
C ILE A 89 0.85 -12.34 -7.70
N SER A 90 0.89 -12.56 -9.02
CA SER A 90 1.89 -11.92 -9.88
C SER A 90 1.64 -10.42 -10.03
N ASP A 91 0.37 -10.01 -10.11
CA ASP A 91 -0.03 -8.61 -10.17
C ASP A 91 -1.53 -8.52 -9.96
N LEU A 92 -2.02 -7.31 -9.75
CA LEU A 92 -3.45 -7.06 -9.69
C LEU A 92 -4.05 -7.13 -11.10
N THR A 93 -5.27 -7.64 -11.17
CA THR A 93 -5.99 -7.68 -12.44
C THR A 93 -6.44 -6.27 -12.84
N PRO A 94 -6.75 -6.03 -14.13
CA PRO A 94 -7.30 -4.74 -14.55
C PRO A 94 -8.56 -4.36 -13.78
N GLU A 95 -9.39 -5.33 -13.43
CA GLU A 95 -10.60 -5.06 -12.65
C GLU A 95 -10.28 -4.62 -11.22
N GLU A 96 -9.29 -5.24 -10.60
CA GLU A 96 -8.85 -4.86 -9.27
C GLU A 96 -8.27 -3.45 -9.27
N LYS A 97 -7.47 -3.11 -10.29
CA LYS A 97 -6.94 -1.76 -10.45
C LYS A 97 -8.05 -0.73 -10.62
N LYS A 98 -9.08 -1.08 -11.37
CA LYS A 98 -10.24 -0.20 -11.57
C LYS A 98 -11.00 0.02 -10.27
N ARG A 99 -11.13 -1.02 -9.44
CA ARG A 99 -11.77 -0.89 -8.13
C ARG A 99 -10.99 0.03 -7.21
N LEU A 100 -9.66 -0.04 -7.23
CA LEU A 100 -8.82 0.87 -6.47
C LEU A 100 -9.06 2.31 -6.91
N LYS A 101 -9.09 2.54 -8.21
CA LYS A 101 -9.33 3.87 -8.76
C LYS A 101 -10.69 4.40 -8.32
N GLN A 102 -11.72 3.58 -8.39
CA GLN A 102 -13.06 3.99 -7.97
C GLN A 102 -13.10 4.30 -6.47
N ALA A 103 -12.46 3.46 -5.66
CA ALA A 103 -12.45 3.66 -4.22
C ALA A 103 -11.80 4.98 -3.83
N ILE A 104 -10.65 5.30 -4.43
CA ILE A 104 -9.97 6.55 -4.09
C ILE A 104 -10.72 7.78 -4.64
N GLN A 105 -11.34 7.66 -5.81
CA GLN A 105 -12.14 8.75 -6.35
C GLN A 105 -13.33 9.06 -5.46
N MET A 106 -13.99 8.04 -4.92
CA MET A 106 -15.10 8.24 -4.00
C MET A 106 -14.65 8.89 -2.69
N GLU A 107 -13.51 8.46 -2.17
CA GLU A 107 -12.96 9.02 -0.94
C GLU A 107 -12.60 10.49 -1.13
N LEU A 108 -11.92 10.84 -2.24
CA LEU A 108 -11.54 12.21 -2.52
C LEU A 108 -12.76 13.10 -2.74
N ALA A 109 -13.78 12.59 -3.43
CA ALA A 109 -15.02 13.33 -3.64
C ALA A 109 -15.73 13.62 -2.32
N ALA A 110 -15.79 12.65 -1.42
CA ALA A 110 -16.40 12.82 -0.11
C ALA A 110 -15.68 13.90 0.70
N ARG A 111 -14.35 13.96 0.63
CA ARG A 111 -13.56 14.97 1.34
C ARG A 111 -13.79 16.37 0.79
N ARG A 112 -14.00 16.50 -0.53
CA ARG A 112 -14.24 17.80 -1.15
C ARG A 112 -15.58 18.42 -0.78
N LYS A 113 -16.53 17.61 -0.33
CA LYS A 113 -17.86 18.09 0.06
C LYS A 113 -17.93 18.69 1.45
N LYS A 114 -16.85 18.66 2.19
CA LYS A 114 -16.80 19.23 3.54
C LYS A 114 -16.57 20.72 3.51
#